data_fd7edb90bd60798eaaf1ac5e3ee1ed66
#
_entry.id   fd7edb90bd60798eaaf1ac5e3ee1ed66
#
_cell.length_a   1.000
_cell.length_b   1.000
_cell.length_c   1.000
_cell.angle_alpha   90.00
_cell.angle_beta   90.00
_cell.angle_gamma   90.00
#
_symmetry.space_group_name_H-M   'P 1'
#
loop_
_entity.id
_entity.type
_entity.pdbx_description
1 polymer ?
#
loop_
_entity_poly.entity_id
_entity_poly.type
_entity_poly.pdbx_seq_one_letter_code
_entity_poly.pdbx_strand_id
1 'polypeptide(L)'
;MEESKTHSISDFIVFKPTSMGSIKLFEKISKNGYVSSKDTDEWNKIKKRFKLIFDAAKVKQMKVLVDAEESWIQKAIDDLVFDNMLIYNNDYTLIYNTIQAYRYDRLDYLKQIHQKFNGSHIKIGVKLVRGAYMQKENKRARELNYKSPICKSKVLTDESFNNSLKYIFKNINDFFLFIGTHNEKSNLLAMKLMQKEKMENSSDKVWFSQLYGMSDNISFSLAKKGYNVAKLIPFGPVKEVIPYLMRRIEENTSISEQTNRELSLIRKEIERRKKVNLN
;
A
#
# COMPACT_ATOMS: atom_id res chain seq x y z
N MET A 1 -3.65 -5.01 16.97
CA MET A 1 -4.20 -6.34 16.62
C MET A 1 -5.36 -6.75 17.53
N GLU A 2 -5.24 -6.65 18.83
CA GLU A 2 -6.35 -7.02 19.73
C GLU A 2 -7.60 -6.18 19.54
N GLU A 3 -7.45 -4.86 19.53
CA GLU A 3 -8.56 -3.94 19.32
C GLU A 3 -9.29 -4.16 17.98
N SER A 4 -8.56 -4.41 16.89
CA SER A 4 -9.18 -4.64 15.58
C SER A 4 -10.01 -5.91 15.53
N LYS A 5 -9.54 -7.01 16.13
CA LYS A 5 -10.21 -8.33 16.08
C LYS A 5 -11.39 -8.40 17.05
N THR A 6 -11.27 -7.80 18.25
CA THR A 6 -12.33 -7.80 19.27
C THR A 6 -13.61 -7.14 18.78
N HIS A 7 -13.50 -6.17 17.87
CA HIS A 7 -14.65 -5.43 17.33
C HIS A 7 -15.05 -5.84 15.91
N SER A 8 -14.43 -6.88 15.32
CA SER A 8 -14.65 -7.31 13.92
C SER A 8 -14.53 -6.18 12.88
N ILE A 9 -13.68 -5.17 13.16
CA ILE A 9 -13.60 -3.94 12.37
C ILE A 9 -12.64 -4.09 11.19
N SER A 10 -11.62 -4.94 11.29
CA SER A 10 -10.58 -5.03 10.26
C SER A 10 -9.94 -6.42 10.17
N ASP A 11 -9.74 -6.87 8.94
CA ASP A 11 -8.95 -8.05 8.61
C ASP A 11 -7.46 -7.71 8.39
N PHE A 12 -7.10 -6.43 8.44
CA PHE A 12 -5.76 -5.94 8.15
C PHE A 12 -5.17 -5.13 9.27
N ILE A 13 -3.86 -5.30 9.47
CA ILE A 13 -3.02 -4.37 10.21
C ILE A 13 -1.94 -3.81 9.29
N VAL A 14 -1.50 -2.59 9.59
CA VAL A 14 -0.46 -1.89 8.81
C VAL A 14 0.62 -1.41 9.76
N PHE A 15 1.88 -1.60 9.42
CA PHE A 15 2.98 -0.99 10.18
C PHE A 15 4.09 -0.47 9.26
N LYS A 16 4.87 0.48 9.79
CA LYS A 16 6.06 1.01 9.13
C LYS A 16 7.31 0.30 9.65
N PRO A 17 8.17 -0.22 8.76
CA PRO A 17 9.43 -0.87 9.14
C PRO A 17 10.31 -0.03 10.06
N THR A 18 10.36 1.29 9.86
CA THR A 18 11.18 2.19 10.71
C THR A 18 10.66 2.32 12.14
N SER A 19 9.44 1.87 12.45
CA SER A 19 8.97 1.71 13.83
C SER A 19 9.65 0.55 14.57
N MET A 20 10.29 -0.37 13.83
CA MET A 20 10.96 -1.55 14.38
C MET A 20 12.46 -1.35 14.61
N GLY A 21 13.06 -0.27 14.11
CA GLY A 21 14.49 -0.01 14.28
C GLY A 21 15.00 1.23 13.55
N SER A 22 16.29 1.49 13.70
CA SER A 22 16.93 2.70 13.18
C SER A 22 16.93 2.75 11.64
N ILE A 23 16.49 3.87 11.09
CA ILE A 23 16.56 4.15 9.64
C ILE A 23 18.01 4.06 9.11
N LYS A 24 19.01 4.47 9.91
CA LYS A 24 20.42 4.37 9.54
C LYS A 24 20.86 2.92 9.33
N LEU A 25 20.34 2.00 10.15
CA LEU A 25 20.65 0.57 10.00
C LEU A 25 19.99 -0.01 8.76
N PHE A 26 18.71 0.30 8.50
CA PHE A 26 18.05 -0.10 7.25
C PHE A 26 18.80 0.41 6.02
N GLU A 27 19.29 1.67 6.05
CA GLU A 27 20.09 2.23 4.95
C GLU A 27 21.41 1.48 4.76
N LYS A 28 22.12 1.19 5.86
CA LYS A 28 23.37 0.44 5.83
C LYS A 28 23.20 -0.96 5.22
N ILE A 29 22.16 -1.68 5.66
CA ILE A 29 21.82 -3.01 5.11
C ILE A 29 21.41 -2.90 3.64
N SER A 30 20.60 -1.91 3.26
CA SER A 30 20.16 -1.71 1.87
C SER A 30 21.31 -1.46 0.90
N LYS A 31 22.40 -0.84 1.36
CA LYS A 31 23.60 -0.55 0.57
C LYS A 31 24.59 -1.73 0.52
N ASN A 32 24.30 -2.83 1.20
CA ASN A 32 25.26 -3.91 1.46
C ASN A 32 26.59 -3.38 2.06
N GLY A 33 26.49 -2.32 2.89
CA GLY A 33 27.61 -1.68 3.53
C GLY A 33 28.21 -2.56 4.64
N TYR A 34 29.41 -2.17 5.13
CA TYR A 34 30.02 -2.82 6.27
C TYR A 34 29.08 -2.81 7.47
N VAL A 35 28.86 -3.97 8.07
CA VAL A 35 27.98 -4.21 9.21
C VAL A 35 28.82 -4.68 10.39
N SER A 36 28.89 -3.88 11.47
CA SER A 36 29.57 -4.27 12.71
C SER A 36 28.80 -5.38 13.44
N SER A 37 29.43 -6.04 14.42
CA SER A 37 28.75 -7.00 15.29
C SER A 37 27.53 -6.38 15.97
N LYS A 38 27.66 -5.15 16.47
CA LYS A 38 26.53 -4.40 17.07
C LYS A 38 25.39 -4.14 16.08
N ASP A 39 25.70 -3.80 14.82
CA ASP A 39 24.68 -3.64 13.78
C ASP A 39 23.98 -4.97 13.48
N THR A 40 24.74 -6.07 13.44
CA THR A 40 24.23 -7.43 13.24
C THR A 40 23.27 -7.83 14.35
N ASP A 41 23.62 -7.56 15.61
CA ASP A 41 22.77 -7.84 16.78
C ASP A 41 21.48 -7.04 16.70
N GLU A 42 21.57 -5.75 16.38
CA GLU A 42 20.36 -4.91 16.25
C GLU A 42 19.49 -5.32 15.06
N TRP A 43 20.09 -5.70 13.94
CA TRP A 43 19.37 -6.25 12.78
C TRP A 43 18.64 -7.54 13.13
N ASN A 44 19.25 -8.42 13.92
CA ASN A 44 18.61 -9.63 14.40
C ASN A 44 17.43 -9.32 15.34
N LYS A 45 17.51 -8.27 16.14
CA LYS A 45 16.36 -7.81 16.95
C LYS A 45 15.23 -7.30 16.06
N ILE A 46 15.54 -6.55 14.98
CA ILE A 46 14.53 -6.10 14.01
C ILE A 46 13.84 -7.32 13.39
N LYS A 47 14.60 -8.32 12.91
CA LYS A 47 14.02 -9.57 12.37
C LYS A 47 13.11 -10.27 13.37
N LYS A 48 13.50 -10.33 14.65
CA LYS A 48 12.66 -10.90 15.71
C LYS A 48 11.36 -10.12 15.92
N ARG A 49 11.41 -8.76 15.88
CA ARG A 49 10.20 -7.91 15.99
C ARG A 49 9.23 -8.15 14.84
N PHE A 50 9.73 -8.25 13.61
CA PHE A 50 8.90 -8.63 12.44
C PHE A 50 8.26 -10.00 12.62
N LYS A 51 9.05 -11.00 13.03
CA LYS A 51 8.55 -12.35 13.29
C LYS A 51 7.44 -12.35 14.34
N LEU A 52 7.60 -11.65 15.46
CA LEU A 52 6.58 -11.54 16.50
C LEU A 52 5.25 -10.97 15.97
N ILE A 53 5.31 -9.95 15.08
CA ILE A 53 4.10 -9.39 14.46
C ILE A 53 3.44 -10.43 13.56
N PHE A 54 4.21 -11.14 12.72
CA PHE A 54 3.66 -12.14 11.80
C PHE A 54 3.11 -13.36 12.53
N ASP A 55 3.80 -13.84 13.58
CA ASP A 55 3.30 -14.94 14.42
C ASP A 55 1.97 -14.55 15.08
N ALA A 56 1.89 -13.37 15.69
CA ALA A 56 0.68 -12.88 16.32
C ALA A 56 -0.46 -12.66 15.29
N ALA A 57 -0.13 -12.17 14.10
CA ALA A 57 -1.11 -12.00 13.02
C ALA A 57 -1.63 -13.35 12.50
N LYS A 58 -0.75 -14.35 12.36
CA LYS A 58 -1.12 -15.72 11.96
C LYS A 58 -2.11 -16.33 12.96
N VAL A 59 -1.83 -16.24 14.26
CA VAL A 59 -2.73 -16.75 15.31
C VAL A 59 -4.11 -16.08 15.27
N LYS A 60 -4.14 -14.76 14.98
CA LYS A 60 -5.37 -13.98 14.93
C LYS A 60 -6.03 -13.97 13.54
N GLN A 61 -5.46 -14.66 12.55
CA GLN A 61 -5.90 -14.67 11.16
C GLN A 61 -6.06 -13.27 10.54
N MET A 62 -5.17 -12.34 10.91
CA MET A 62 -5.15 -10.97 10.39
C MET A 62 -4.06 -10.81 9.33
N LYS A 63 -4.40 -10.20 8.20
CA LYS A 63 -3.46 -9.88 7.13
C LYS A 63 -2.57 -8.69 7.52
N VAL A 64 -1.30 -8.72 7.13
CA VAL A 64 -0.30 -7.70 7.49
C VAL A 64 0.17 -6.96 6.26
N LEU A 65 -0.06 -5.66 6.23
CA LEU A 65 0.46 -4.77 5.19
C LEU A 65 1.74 -4.10 5.72
N VAL A 66 2.88 -4.41 5.12
CA VAL A 66 4.15 -3.75 5.45
C VAL A 66 4.33 -2.54 4.56
N ASP A 67 4.32 -1.35 5.15
CA ASP A 67 4.46 -0.09 4.40
C ASP A 67 5.85 0.02 3.76
N ALA A 68 5.89 0.50 2.52
CA ALA A 68 7.12 0.96 1.91
C ALA A 68 7.43 2.39 2.38
N GLU A 69 8.72 2.66 2.53
CA GLU A 69 9.20 3.96 2.98
C GLU A 69 10.18 4.56 1.95
N GLU A 70 11.25 5.22 2.37
CA GLU A 70 12.17 5.85 1.44
C GLU A 70 13.00 4.83 0.65
N SER A 71 13.34 5.18 -0.59
CA SER A 71 14.01 4.26 -1.52
C SER A 71 15.35 3.73 -1.02
N TRP A 72 16.10 4.52 -0.26
CA TRP A 72 17.44 4.14 0.23
C TRP A 72 17.43 3.14 1.38
N ILE A 73 16.26 2.87 1.97
CA ILE A 73 16.08 1.81 2.98
C ILE A 73 15.22 0.66 2.45
N GLN A 74 14.60 0.84 1.29
CA GLN A 74 13.55 -0.05 0.81
C GLN A 74 14.07 -1.44 0.44
N LYS A 75 15.33 -1.57 -0.02
CA LYS A 75 15.88 -2.88 -0.36
C LYS A 75 15.93 -3.82 0.85
N ALA A 76 16.41 -3.33 2.01
CA ALA A 76 16.44 -4.13 3.24
C ALA A 76 15.03 -4.53 3.70
N ILE A 77 14.04 -3.65 3.50
CA ILE A 77 12.64 -3.91 3.81
C ILE A 77 12.09 -4.98 2.86
N ASP A 78 12.28 -4.79 1.56
CA ASP A 78 11.81 -5.71 0.52
C ASP A 78 12.37 -7.12 0.72
N ASP A 79 13.68 -7.25 0.99
CA ASP A 79 14.34 -8.54 1.25
C ASP A 79 13.76 -9.20 2.52
N LEU A 80 13.60 -8.43 3.61
CA LEU A 80 13.06 -8.96 4.86
C LEU A 80 11.60 -9.41 4.73
N VAL A 81 10.79 -8.66 3.99
CA VAL A 81 9.39 -9.02 3.74
C VAL A 81 9.31 -10.24 2.83
N PHE A 82 10.14 -10.31 1.79
CA PHE A 82 10.23 -11.44 0.88
C PHE A 82 10.56 -12.74 1.62
N ASP A 83 11.60 -12.73 2.47
CA ASP A 83 12.01 -13.90 3.26
C ASP A 83 10.88 -14.39 4.18
N ASN A 84 10.10 -13.46 4.73
CA ASN A 84 8.94 -13.82 5.57
C ASN A 84 7.74 -14.30 4.75
N MET A 85 7.52 -13.82 3.52
CA MET A 85 6.48 -14.38 2.64
C MET A 85 6.74 -15.86 2.35
N LEU A 86 7.99 -16.29 2.17
CA LEU A 86 8.36 -17.69 2.00
C LEU A 86 7.94 -18.58 3.18
N ILE A 87 7.85 -18.01 4.38
CA ILE A 87 7.49 -18.74 5.60
C ILE A 87 5.99 -18.72 5.86
N TYR A 88 5.32 -17.59 5.60
CA TYR A 88 3.98 -17.32 6.10
C TYR A 88 2.87 -17.34 5.03
N ASN A 89 3.20 -17.17 3.73
CA ASN A 89 2.20 -17.07 2.67
C ASN A 89 1.92 -18.42 1.96
N ASN A 90 1.89 -19.52 2.69
CA ASN A 90 1.67 -20.86 2.14
C ASN A 90 0.18 -21.21 2.02
N ASP A 91 -0.53 -21.24 3.15
CA ASP A 91 -1.93 -21.67 3.20
C ASP A 91 -2.89 -20.54 2.83
N TYR A 92 -2.53 -19.31 3.23
CA TYR A 92 -3.23 -18.07 2.89
C TYR A 92 -2.24 -16.90 2.84
N THR A 93 -2.63 -15.81 2.21
CA THR A 93 -1.76 -14.63 2.09
C THR A 93 -1.83 -13.79 3.35
N LEU A 94 -0.86 -13.99 4.25
CA LEU A 94 -0.73 -13.24 5.50
C LEU A 94 -0.05 -11.89 5.28
N ILE A 95 1.07 -11.88 4.53
CA ILE A 95 1.99 -10.74 4.41
C ILE A 95 1.84 -10.11 3.03
N TYR A 96 1.72 -8.79 3.00
CA TYR A 96 1.68 -7.96 1.81
C TYR A 96 2.85 -6.97 1.83
N ASN A 97 3.67 -6.96 0.78
CA ASN A 97 4.66 -5.91 0.56
C ASN A 97 4.05 -4.72 -0.17
N THR A 98 4.48 -3.52 0.15
CA THR A 98 3.99 -2.31 -0.52
C THR A 98 4.86 -1.94 -1.71
N ILE A 99 4.24 -1.83 -2.88
CA ILE A 99 4.85 -1.40 -4.14
C ILE A 99 4.47 0.06 -4.40
N GLN A 100 5.49 0.93 -4.46
CA GLN A 100 5.33 2.38 -4.69
C GLN A 100 5.51 2.70 -6.17
N ALA A 101 4.43 2.79 -6.93
CA ALA A 101 4.44 2.95 -8.38
C ALA A 101 5.01 4.29 -8.89
N TYR A 102 5.23 5.28 -8.00
CA TYR A 102 5.92 6.53 -8.38
C TYR A 102 7.43 6.34 -8.63
N ARG A 103 8.00 5.18 -8.27
CA ARG A 103 9.36 4.79 -8.61
C ARG A 103 9.36 4.02 -9.93
N TYR A 104 10.26 4.41 -10.84
CA TYR A 104 10.35 3.81 -12.17
C TYR A 104 10.80 2.34 -12.17
N ASP A 105 11.43 1.86 -11.08
CA ASP A 105 11.98 0.50 -10.96
C ASP A 105 11.01 -0.54 -10.39
N ARG A 106 9.81 -0.11 -9.91
CA ARG A 106 8.95 -1.01 -9.11
C ARG A 106 8.17 -2.04 -9.91
N LEU A 107 7.82 -1.75 -11.15
CA LEU A 107 7.19 -2.75 -12.02
C LEU A 107 8.16 -3.90 -12.34
N ASP A 108 9.44 -3.59 -12.60
CA ASP A 108 10.43 -4.62 -12.87
C ASP A 108 10.77 -5.42 -11.60
N TYR A 109 10.86 -4.77 -10.45
CA TYR A 109 10.96 -5.43 -9.16
C TYR A 109 9.79 -6.41 -8.91
N LEU A 110 8.55 -5.99 -9.20
CA LEU A 110 7.36 -6.85 -9.07
C LEU A 110 7.47 -8.10 -9.96
N LYS A 111 7.94 -7.94 -11.20
CA LYS A 111 8.19 -9.07 -12.12
C LYS A 111 9.28 -10.00 -11.61
N GLN A 112 10.38 -9.44 -11.08
CA GLN A 112 11.49 -10.22 -10.50
C GLN A 112 11.03 -11.06 -9.30
N ILE A 113 10.23 -10.48 -8.39
CA ILE A 113 9.65 -11.24 -7.28
C ILE A 113 8.76 -12.36 -7.81
N HIS A 114 7.87 -12.06 -8.74
CA HIS A 114 6.99 -13.08 -9.32
C HIS A 114 7.79 -14.23 -9.91
N GLN A 115 8.86 -13.96 -10.66
CA GLN A 115 9.75 -15.00 -11.20
C GLN A 115 10.39 -15.86 -10.11
N LYS A 116 10.79 -15.26 -8.98
CA LYS A 116 11.38 -16.00 -7.86
C LYS A 116 10.40 -16.96 -7.18
N PHE A 117 9.10 -16.63 -7.19
CA PHE A 117 8.04 -17.48 -6.64
C PHE A 117 7.45 -18.46 -7.66
N ASN A 118 7.85 -18.35 -8.94
CA ASN A 118 7.29 -19.18 -9.99
C ASN A 118 7.47 -20.68 -9.71
N GLY A 119 6.40 -21.45 -9.82
CA GLY A 119 6.40 -22.88 -9.48
C GLY A 119 6.33 -23.21 -7.99
N SER A 120 6.27 -22.21 -7.11
CA SER A 120 6.04 -22.41 -5.67
C SER A 120 4.55 -22.35 -5.33
N HIS A 121 4.18 -22.87 -4.15
CA HIS A 121 2.82 -22.71 -3.61
C HIS A 121 2.60 -21.35 -2.95
N ILE A 122 3.64 -20.52 -2.86
CA ILE A 122 3.61 -19.24 -2.16
C ILE A 122 2.76 -18.24 -2.94
N LYS A 123 1.90 -17.51 -2.23
CA LYS A 123 1.12 -16.40 -2.78
C LYS A 123 1.76 -15.06 -2.45
N ILE A 124 1.83 -14.18 -3.43
CA ILE A 124 2.48 -12.88 -3.31
C ILE A 124 1.43 -11.85 -2.90
N GLY A 125 1.50 -11.39 -1.66
CA GLY A 125 0.68 -10.28 -1.18
C GLY A 125 1.29 -8.93 -1.62
N VAL A 126 0.51 -8.14 -2.35
CA VAL A 126 0.93 -6.81 -2.84
C VAL A 126 -0.04 -5.74 -2.35
N LYS A 127 0.49 -4.73 -1.68
CA LYS A 127 -0.18 -3.45 -1.49
C LYS A 127 0.34 -2.47 -2.55
N LEU A 128 -0.49 -2.12 -3.52
CA LEU A 128 -0.10 -1.22 -4.60
C LEU A 128 -0.52 0.22 -4.30
N VAL A 129 0.44 1.12 -4.23
CA VAL A 129 0.23 2.57 -3.99
C VAL A 129 1.05 3.39 -4.97
N ARG A 130 0.75 4.71 -5.08
CA ARG A 130 1.61 5.61 -5.85
C ARG A 130 2.90 5.93 -5.11
N GLY A 131 2.83 6.35 -3.87
CA GLY A 131 3.95 6.70 -3.00
C GLY A 131 3.75 8.07 -2.34
N ALA A 132 4.45 8.30 -1.22
CA ALA A 132 4.21 9.46 -0.36
C ALA A 132 5.46 10.31 -0.05
N TYR A 133 6.64 9.96 -0.59
CA TYR A 133 7.90 10.59 -0.19
C TYR A 133 8.60 11.35 -1.33
N MET A 134 7.88 11.74 -2.40
CA MET A 134 8.44 12.32 -3.62
C MET A 134 9.35 13.53 -3.33
N GLN A 135 8.93 14.46 -2.48
CA GLN A 135 9.72 15.64 -2.14
C GLN A 135 11.03 15.25 -1.45
N LYS A 136 10.96 14.31 -0.49
CA LYS A 136 12.11 13.84 0.28
C LYS A 136 13.11 13.09 -0.61
N GLU A 137 12.60 12.24 -1.51
CA GLU A 137 13.39 11.52 -2.52
C GLU A 137 14.12 12.48 -3.46
N ASN A 138 13.41 13.44 -4.02
CA ASN A 138 13.98 14.41 -4.96
C ASN A 138 14.97 15.37 -4.27
N LYS A 139 14.70 15.76 -3.01
CA LYS A 139 15.64 16.56 -2.21
C LYS A 139 16.95 15.81 -2.01
N ARG A 140 16.88 14.56 -1.50
CA ARG A 140 18.05 13.74 -1.26
C ARG A 140 18.84 13.47 -2.55
N ALA A 141 18.17 13.19 -3.66
CA ALA A 141 18.81 12.96 -4.94
C ALA A 141 19.63 14.17 -5.40
N ARG A 142 19.10 15.40 -5.21
CA ARG A 142 19.84 16.65 -5.51
C ARG A 142 21.03 16.85 -4.56
N GLU A 143 20.84 16.66 -3.25
CA GLU A 143 21.88 16.86 -2.25
C GLU A 143 23.05 15.89 -2.41
N LEU A 144 22.79 14.66 -2.83
CA LEU A 144 23.79 13.61 -3.00
C LEU A 144 24.18 13.35 -4.46
N ASN A 145 23.70 14.22 -5.39
CA ASN A 145 24.02 14.20 -6.81
C ASN A 145 23.82 12.83 -7.50
N TYR A 146 22.65 12.18 -7.25
CA TYR A 146 22.26 10.97 -7.97
C TYR A 146 20.90 11.13 -8.67
N LYS A 147 20.61 10.24 -9.63
CA LYS A 147 19.33 10.25 -10.36
C LYS A 147 18.18 9.88 -9.42
N SER A 148 17.19 10.77 -9.26
CA SER A 148 16.01 10.46 -8.46
C SER A 148 15.33 9.16 -8.94
N PRO A 149 14.91 8.28 -8.03
CA PRO A 149 14.18 7.07 -8.39
C PRO A 149 12.72 7.36 -8.79
N ILE A 150 12.27 8.61 -8.65
CA ILE A 150 10.88 9.01 -8.88
C ILE A 150 10.61 9.24 -10.37
N CYS A 151 9.48 8.81 -10.84
CA CYS A 151 8.98 9.09 -12.18
C CYS A 151 8.94 10.61 -12.45
N LYS A 152 9.34 11.02 -13.67
CA LYS A 152 9.46 12.44 -14.04
C LYS A 152 8.15 13.21 -14.04
N SER A 153 7.01 12.52 -14.10
CA SER A 153 5.70 13.15 -14.14
C SER A 153 4.63 12.29 -13.43
N LYS A 154 3.50 12.95 -13.11
CA LYS A 154 2.30 12.26 -12.61
C LYS A 154 1.77 11.25 -13.64
N VAL A 155 1.83 11.56 -14.92
CA VAL A 155 1.39 10.66 -16.00
C VAL A 155 2.17 9.35 -15.95
N LEU A 156 3.50 9.41 -15.89
CA LEU A 156 4.36 8.22 -15.79
C LEU A 156 4.11 7.42 -14.50
N THR A 157 3.79 8.09 -13.40
CA THR A 157 3.38 7.42 -12.16
C THR A 157 2.05 6.69 -12.34
N ASP A 158 1.07 7.32 -12.98
CA ASP A 158 -0.23 6.73 -13.28
C ASP A 158 -0.10 5.53 -14.23
N GLU A 159 0.75 5.62 -15.24
CA GLU A 159 1.08 4.52 -16.16
C GLU A 159 1.75 3.35 -15.43
N SER A 160 2.76 3.62 -14.60
CA SER A 160 3.43 2.60 -13.79
C SER A 160 2.46 1.87 -12.86
N PHE A 161 1.58 2.60 -12.19
CA PHE A 161 0.53 2.05 -11.34
C PHE A 161 -0.43 1.15 -12.15
N ASN A 162 -0.94 1.66 -13.27
CA ASN A 162 -1.89 0.94 -14.10
C ASN A 162 -1.25 -0.28 -14.79
N ASN A 163 0.03 -0.21 -15.18
CA ASN A 163 0.76 -1.35 -15.72
C ASN A 163 1.04 -2.41 -14.66
N SER A 164 1.31 -2.02 -13.43
CA SER A 164 1.41 -2.94 -12.30
C SER A 164 0.07 -3.65 -12.03
N LEU A 165 -1.06 -2.93 -12.07
CA LEU A 165 -2.39 -3.53 -11.99
C LEU A 165 -2.59 -4.59 -13.09
N LYS A 166 -2.33 -4.23 -14.35
CA LYS A 166 -2.50 -5.15 -15.50
C LYS A 166 -1.63 -6.39 -15.35
N TYR A 167 -0.38 -6.22 -14.89
CA TYR A 167 0.54 -7.33 -14.66
C TYR A 167 0.03 -8.29 -13.57
N ILE A 168 -0.40 -7.75 -12.42
CA ILE A 168 -0.93 -8.53 -11.32
C ILE A 168 -2.19 -9.29 -11.75
N PHE A 169 -3.13 -8.61 -12.40
CA PHE A 169 -4.38 -9.28 -12.85
C PHE A 169 -4.13 -10.36 -13.89
N LYS A 170 -3.18 -10.16 -14.82
CA LYS A 170 -2.78 -11.21 -15.77
C LYS A 170 -2.27 -12.49 -15.07
N ASN A 171 -1.74 -12.35 -13.87
CA ASN A 171 -1.16 -13.44 -13.07
C ASN A 171 -1.89 -13.58 -11.71
N ILE A 172 -3.18 -13.30 -11.66
CA ILE A 172 -3.94 -13.17 -10.40
C ILE A 172 -4.00 -14.45 -9.56
N ASN A 173 -3.67 -15.59 -10.16
CA ASN A 173 -3.59 -16.85 -9.42
C ASN A 173 -2.42 -16.88 -8.44
N ASP A 174 -1.39 -16.09 -8.67
CA ASP A 174 -0.20 -16.00 -7.82
C ASP A 174 -0.20 -14.81 -6.87
N PHE A 175 -1.16 -13.88 -7.06
CA PHE A 175 -1.21 -12.63 -6.33
C PHE A 175 -2.47 -12.46 -5.48
N PHE A 176 -2.29 -11.77 -4.34
CA PHE A 176 -3.33 -11.11 -3.57
C PHE A 176 -3.04 -9.61 -3.55
N LEU A 177 -4.03 -8.80 -3.86
CA LEU A 177 -3.85 -7.40 -4.16
C LEU A 177 -4.65 -6.48 -3.22
N PHE A 178 -3.96 -5.54 -2.59
CA PHE A 178 -4.55 -4.44 -1.84
C PHE A 178 -4.28 -3.12 -2.59
N ILE A 179 -5.32 -2.51 -3.15
CA ILE A 179 -5.24 -1.35 -4.05
C ILE A 179 -5.41 -0.06 -3.23
N GLY A 180 -4.32 0.60 -2.88
CA GLY A 180 -4.33 1.87 -2.14
C GLY A 180 -4.34 3.08 -3.07
N THR A 181 -5.52 3.57 -3.48
CA THR A 181 -5.59 4.71 -4.40
C THR A 181 -6.88 5.51 -4.29
N HIS A 182 -6.75 6.85 -4.42
CA HIS A 182 -7.85 7.80 -4.57
C HIS A 182 -8.19 8.10 -6.05
N ASN A 183 -7.41 7.54 -6.99
CA ASN A 183 -7.61 7.78 -8.42
C ASN A 183 -8.76 6.92 -8.95
N GLU A 184 -9.85 7.59 -9.35
CA GLU A 184 -11.06 6.93 -9.85
C GLU A 184 -10.80 6.09 -11.11
N LYS A 185 -9.98 6.60 -12.05
CA LYS A 185 -9.67 5.88 -13.29
C LYS A 185 -8.94 4.56 -13.01
N SER A 186 -8.03 4.54 -12.02
CA SER A 186 -7.33 3.32 -11.60
C SER A 186 -8.25 2.34 -10.88
N ASN A 187 -9.19 2.83 -10.04
CA ASN A 187 -10.21 1.97 -9.44
C ASN A 187 -11.13 1.35 -10.50
N LEU A 188 -11.60 2.16 -11.47
CA LEU A 188 -12.41 1.65 -12.59
C LEU A 188 -11.63 0.65 -13.47
N LEU A 189 -10.33 0.87 -13.69
CA LEU A 189 -9.48 -0.09 -14.39
C LEU A 189 -9.41 -1.43 -13.63
N ALA A 190 -9.19 -1.39 -12.32
CA ALA A 190 -9.15 -2.61 -11.49
C ALA A 190 -10.48 -3.38 -11.55
N MET A 191 -11.63 -2.70 -11.45
CA MET A 191 -12.95 -3.32 -11.63
C MET A 191 -13.09 -4.01 -12.99
N LYS A 192 -12.68 -3.33 -14.08
CA LYS A 192 -12.70 -3.92 -15.44
C LYS A 192 -11.79 -5.14 -15.55
N LEU A 193 -10.63 -5.11 -14.90
CA LEU A 193 -9.70 -6.25 -14.87
C LEU A 193 -10.28 -7.43 -14.08
N MET A 194 -10.90 -7.20 -12.91
CA MET A 194 -11.63 -8.24 -12.18
C MET A 194 -12.71 -8.90 -13.05
N GLN A 195 -13.49 -8.09 -13.77
CA GLN A 195 -14.53 -8.58 -14.69
C GLN A 195 -13.94 -9.41 -15.83
N LYS A 196 -12.82 -8.95 -16.42
CA LYS A 196 -12.12 -9.66 -17.50
C LYS A 196 -11.63 -11.03 -17.05
N GLU A 197 -11.09 -11.10 -15.82
CA GLU A 197 -10.62 -12.37 -15.22
C GLU A 197 -11.76 -13.19 -14.58
N LYS A 198 -13.03 -12.80 -14.81
CA LYS A 198 -14.24 -13.47 -14.30
C LYS A 198 -14.24 -13.66 -12.77
N MET A 199 -13.65 -12.70 -12.05
CA MET A 199 -13.61 -12.70 -10.59
C MET A 199 -14.91 -12.16 -10.02
N GLU A 200 -15.36 -12.74 -8.92
CA GLU A 200 -16.44 -12.15 -8.12
C GLU A 200 -16.00 -10.82 -7.50
N ASN A 201 -16.93 -9.88 -7.37
CA ASN A 201 -16.65 -8.58 -6.76
C ASN A 201 -16.14 -8.73 -5.31
N SER A 202 -16.65 -9.72 -4.58
CA SER A 202 -16.28 -10.05 -3.20
C SER A 202 -15.07 -10.97 -3.06
N SER A 203 -14.33 -11.23 -4.16
CA SER A 203 -13.14 -12.06 -4.11
C SER A 203 -12.13 -11.53 -3.07
N ASP A 204 -11.71 -12.38 -2.15
CA ASP A 204 -10.75 -12.06 -1.08
C ASP A 204 -9.34 -11.75 -1.61
N LYS A 205 -9.07 -12.08 -2.88
CA LYS A 205 -7.82 -11.75 -3.55
C LYS A 205 -7.65 -10.26 -3.83
N VAL A 206 -8.72 -9.47 -3.87
CA VAL A 206 -8.66 -8.05 -4.26
C VAL A 206 -9.40 -7.17 -3.26
N TRP A 207 -8.69 -6.21 -2.72
CA TRP A 207 -9.22 -5.20 -1.81
C TRP A 207 -8.95 -3.81 -2.35
N PHE A 208 -9.95 -2.96 -2.35
CA PHE A 208 -9.83 -1.52 -2.65
C PHE A 208 -9.66 -0.75 -1.35
N SER A 209 -8.80 0.26 -1.35
CA SER A 209 -8.57 1.04 -0.14
C SER A 209 -8.34 2.52 -0.40
N GLN A 210 -8.92 3.33 0.46
CA GLN A 210 -8.72 4.77 0.53
C GLN A 210 -8.37 5.16 1.97
N LEU A 211 -7.77 6.34 2.13
CA LEU A 211 -7.50 6.91 3.44
C LEU A 211 -8.81 7.35 4.09
N TYR A 212 -8.91 7.20 5.40
CA TYR A 212 -10.07 7.66 6.14
C TYR A 212 -10.29 9.17 5.97
N GLY A 213 -11.54 9.59 5.78
CA GLY A 213 -11.89 10.98 5.52
C GLY A 213 -11.61 11.47 4.08
N MET A 214 -11.21 10.56 3.16
CA MET A 214 -10.94 10.90 1.77
C MET A 214 -11.64 9.94 0.81
N SER A 215 -12.15 10.50 -0.31
CA SER A 215 -12.75 9.73 -1.42
C SER A 215 -13.85 8.76 -0.98
N ASP A 216 -14.74 9.20 -0.10
CA ASP A 216 -15.85 8.40 0.40
C ASP A 216 -16.82 8.00 -0.72
N ASN A 217 -16.99 8.85 -1.72
CA ASN A 217 -17.73 8.55 -2.95
C ASN A 217 -17.22 7.29 -3.66
N ILE A 218 -15.90 7.10 -3.74
CA ILE A 218 -15.28 5.90 -4.33
C ILE A 218 -15.55 4.69 -3.43
N SER A 219 -15.23 4.82 -2.13
CA SER A 219 -15.36 3.73 -1.17
C SER A 219 -16.80 3.20 -1.09
N PHE A 220 -17.77 4.08 -0.91
CA PHE A 220 -19.18 3.68 -0.82
C PHE A 220 -19.72 3.15 -2.15
N SER A 221 -19.28 3.70 -3.30
CA SER A 221 -19.70 3.19 -4.61
C SER A 221 -19.16 1.78 -4.87
N LEU A 222 -17.93 1.48 -4.46
CA LEU A 222 -17.34 0.14 -4.56
C LEU A 222 -18.06 -0.84 -3.62
N ALA A 223 -18.24 -0.48 -2.35
CA ALA A 223 -18.93 -1.30 -1.36
C ALA A 223 -20.38 -1.61 -1.78
N LYS A 224 -21.13 -0.62 -2.31
CA LYS A 224 -22.48 -0.82 -2.84
C LYS A 224 -22.55 -1.84 -3.98
N LYS A 225 -21.44 -1.97 -4.74
CA LYS A 225 -21.33 -2.97 -5.82
C LYS A 225 -20.80 -4.32 -5.34
N GLY A 226 -20.62 -4.52 -4.04
CA GLY A 226 -20.15 -5.76 -3.44
C GLY A 226 -18.64 -5.98 -3.49
N TYR A 227 -17.83 -4.95 -3.81
CA TYR A 227 -16.37 -5.06 -3.74
C TYR A 227 -15.87 -4.98 -2.30
N ASN A 228 -14.77 -5.68 -2.02
CA ASN A 228 -14.07 -5.56 -0.74
C ASN A 228 -13.41 -4.19 -0.64
N VAL A 229 -13.76 -3.43 0.40
CA VAL A 229 -13.26 -2.06 0.62
C VAL A 229 -12.74 -1.91 2.02
N ALA A 230 -11.58 -1.28 2.16
CA ALA A 230 -10.98 -0.93 3.44
C ALA A 230 -10.70 0.58 3.53
N LYS A 231 -10.84 1.15 4.71
CA LYS A 231 -10.38 2.51 5.03
C LYS A 231 -9.14 2.42 5.91
N LEU A 232 -8.05 3.07 5.48
CA LEU A 232 -6.85 3.17 6.30
C LEU A 232 -7.05 4.26 7.36
N ILE A 233 -7.08 3.83 8.62
CA ILE A 233 -7.18 4.72 9.77
C ILE A 233 -5.82 4.78 10.47
N PRO A 234 -5.21 5.97 10.66
CA PRO A 234 -3.99 6.09 11.43
C PRO A 234 -4.28 5.80 12.91
N PHE A 235 -3.44 4.99 13.51
CA PHE A 235 -3.49 4.66 14.93
C PHE A 235 -2.13 4.92 15.59
N GLY A 236 -2.13 5.56 16.75
CA GLY A 236 -0.92 5.84 17.51
C GLY A 236 -1.04 7.06 18.41
N PRO A 237 0.02 7.39 19.16
CA PRO A 237 0.06 8.60 19.96
C PRO A 237 -0.18 9.86 19.13
N VAL A 238 -0.95 10.80 19.64
CA VAL A 238 -1.35 12.04 18.94
C VAL A 238 -0.15 12.75 18.29
N LYS A 239 0.96 12.84 19.01
CA LYS A 239 2.22 13.46 18.55
C LYS A 239 2.72 12.85 17.23
N GLU A 240 2.49 11.57 17.01
CA GLU A 240 2.98 10.85 15.82
C GLU A 240 1.93 10.81 14.70
N VAL A 241 0.65 10.89 15.06
CA VAL A 241 -0.45 10.93 14.11
C VAL A 241 -0.63 12.31 13.48
N ILE A 242 -0.38 13.40 14.21
CA ILE A 242 -0.52 14.78 13.69
C ILE A 242 0.27 14.99 12.38
N PRO A 243 1.56 14.65 12.25
CA PRO A 243 2.29 14.84 11.00
C PRO A 243 1.70 14.06 9.81
N TYR A 244 1.07 12.92 10.09
CA TYR A 244 0.33 12.17 9.07
C TYR A 244 -0.92 12.93 8.62
N LEU A 245 -1.72 13.46 9.54
CA LEU A 245 -2.93 14.23 9.25
C LEU A 245 -2.61 15.53 8.51
N MET A 246 -1.55 16.23 8.91
CA MET A 246 -1.09 17.45 8.22
C MET A 246 -0.75 17.19 6.75
N ARG A 247 -0.02 16.09 6.45
CA ARG A 247 0.22 15.70 5.05
C ARG A 247 -1.07 15.42 4.27
N ARG A 248 -2.10 14.87 4.92
CA ARG A 248 -3.42 14.66 4.27
C ARG A 248 -4.11 15.98 3.96
N ILE A 249 -4.05 16.94 4.86
CA ILE A 249 -4.58 18.29 4.64
C ILE A 249 -3.84 18.95 3.47
N GLU A 250 -2.51 18.90 3.44
CA GLU A 250 -1.70 19.44 2.36
C GLU A 250 -2.00 18.76 1.01
N GLU A 251 -2.13 17.45 0.99
CA GLU A 251 -2.53 16.71 -0.21
C GLU A 251 -3.93 17.09 -0.69
N ASN A 252 -4.89 17.24 0.21
CA ASN A 252 -6.25 17.68 -0.13
C ASN A 252 -6.28 19.11 -0.66
N THR A 253 -5.49 20.01 -0.08
CA THR A 253 -5.41 21.42 -0.52
C THR A 253 -4.63 21.59 -1.83
N SER A 254 -3.60 20.77 -2.07
CA SER A 254 -2.82 20.80 -3.31
C SER A 254 -3.52 20.17 -4.52
N ILE A 255 -4.56 19.36 -4.29
CA ILE A 255 -5.41 18.77 -5.33
C ILE A 255 -6.71 19.58 -5.40
N SER A 256 -6.62 20.83 -5.83
CA SER A 256 -7.77 21.72 -6.05
C SER A 256 -8.85 21.09 -6.94
N GLU A 257 -8.47 20.26 -7.89
CA GLU A 257 -9.38 19.49 -8.74
C GLU A 257 -10.22 18.47 -7.94
N GLN A 258 -9.67 17.82 -6.92
CA GLN A 258 -10.37 16.79 -6.15
C GLN A 258 -11.36 17.42 -5.17
N THR A 259 -10.99 18.51 -4.50
CA THR A 259 -11.88 19.28 -3.60
C THR A 259 -13.02 19.92 -4.38
N ASN A 260 -12.74 20.53 -5.54
CA ASN A 260 -13.76 21.10 -6.43
C ASN A 260 -14.71 20.03 -6.97
N ARG A 261 -14.20 18.82 -7.22
CA ARG A 261 -15.02 17.70 -7.67
C ARG A 261 -15.92 17.16 -6.56
N GLU A 262 -15.43 16.98 -5.34
CA GLU A 262 -16.25 16.55 -4.19
C GLU A 262 -17.37 17.56 -3.93
N LEU A 263 -17.08 18.85 -3.92
CA LEU A 263 -18.09 19.91 -3.83
C LEU A 263 -19.10 19.85 -4.97
N SER A 264 -18.66 19.58 -6.20
CA SER A 264 -19.57 19.43 -7.36
C SER A 264 -20.49 18.22 -7.19
N LEU A 265 -19.96 17.09 -6.69
CA LEU A 265 -20.78 15.89 -6.44
C LEU A 265 -21.79 16.11 -5.31
N ILE A 266 -21.39 16.79 -4.23
CA ILE A 266 -22.30 17.17 -3.13
C ILE A 266 -23.41 18.10 -3.65
N ARG A 267 -23.07 19.12 -4.44
CA ARG A 267 -24.08 20.03 -5.04
C ARG A 267 -25.06 19.28 -5.93
N LYS A 268 -24.56 18.40 -6.80
CA LYS A 268 -25.42 17.55 -7.66
C LYS A 268 -26.37 16.67 -6.85
N GLU A 269 -25.88 16.09 -5.76
CA GLU A 269 -26.71 15.25 -4.90
C GLU A 269 -27.76 16.07 -4.13
N ILE A 270 -27.41 17.28 -3.67
CA ILE A 270 -28.38 18.20 -3.07
C ILE A 270 -29.46 18.56 -4.08
N GLU A 271 -29.11 18.90 -5.31
CA GLU A 271 -30.06 19.20 -6.38
C GLU A 271 -30.95 18.00 -6.71
N ARG A 272 -30.37 16.80 -6.78
CA ARG A 272 -31.14 15.56 -6.98
C ARG A 272 -32.17 15.34 -5.87
N ARG A 273 -31.79 15.51 -4.60
CA ARG A 273 -32.68 15.34 -3.46
C ARG A 273 -33.82 16.40 -3.47
N LYS A 274 -33.50 17.65 -3.81
CA LYS A 274 -34.54 18.69 -3.96
C LYS A 274 -35.55 18.31 -5.02
N LYS A 275 -35.15 17.75 -6.16
CA LYS A 275 -36.05 17.29 -7.23
C LYS A 275 -36.92 16.09 -6.82
N VAL A 276 -36.41 15.19 -5.99
CA VAL A 276 -37.14 14.01 -5.51
C VAL A 276 -38.16 14.40 -4.41
N ASN A 277 -37.86 15.42 -3.60
CA ASN A 277 -38.77 15.88 -2.55
C ASN A 277 -39.85 16.88 -3.07
N LEU A 278 -39.83 17.20 -4.36
CA LEU A 278 -40.81 18.02 -5.04
C LEU A 278 -41.86 17.19 -5.85
N ASN A 279 -41.64 15.86 -5.89
CA ASN A 279 -42.58 14.87 -6.42
C ASN A 279 -43.10 13.97 -5.29
#